data_3dcc173771ec720f41edc77408c0f111
#
_entry.id   3dcc173771ec720f41edc77408c0f111
#
_cell.length_a   1.000
_cell.length_b   1.000
_cell.length_c   1.000
_cell.angle_alpha   90.00
_cell.angle_beta   90.00
_cell.angle_gamma   90.00
#
_symmetry.space_group_name_H-M   'P 1'
#
loop_
_entity.id
_entity.type
_entity.pdbx_description
1 polymer ?
#
loop_
_entity_poly.entity_id
_entity_poly.type
_entity_poly.pdbx_seq_one_letter_code
_entity_poly.pdbx_strand_id
1 'polypeptide(L)'
;MDKTHDFIYLVAVLFGGMIMWYIVSTVLSRAERKKAERIQDIKRFEPVRSGAPGKNHTENARASALKGLGSRFSIIRRTFFSLLVVVWLVLALLPFLGGFPKNLLSVFGAAGAVLVGIAARPLLENVIAGYVVTFSNQFRTGDTILIDDYYGTIEDITPIHTVIKLWDWRRYVVPNSRMLTKEAVHYSNKEGLLWALLKFNVSYDADLDRVEAIAIETGTESAFRTGDEDPKFWIMGMGRESVECWLAMWTKGPLDAWSIRAEVGGNIARKMSKEGIHSHSYEIRQEAPAAPTMAQ
;
A
#
# COMPACT_ATOMS: atom_id res chain seq x y z
N MET A 1 -11.48 -32.88 49.80
CA MET A 1 -10.89 -31.57 49.39
C MET A 1 -11.22 -30.61 50.51
N ASP A 2 -10.21 -29.96 51.06
CA ASP A 2 -10.34 -29.12 52.25
C ASP A 2 -10.94 -27.79 51.89
N LYS A 3 -12.18 -27.53 52.30
CA LYS A 3 -12.92 -26.27 51.98
C LYS A 3 -12.11 -25.01 52.34
N THR A 4 -11.17 -25.15 53.29
CA THR A 4 -10.27 -24.08 53.70
C THR A 4 -9.20 -23.75 52.65
N HIS A 5 -8.65 -24.75 51.96
CA HIS A 5 -7.71 -24.53 50.85
C HIS A 5 -8.33 -23.85 49.63
N ASP A 6 -9.55 -24.28 49.28
CA ASP A 6 -10.29 -23.69 48.16
C ASP A 6 -10.67 -22.23 48.45
N PHE A 7 -11.02 -21.92 49.70
CA PHE A 7 -11.32 -20.55 50.12
C PHE A 7 -10.07 -19.64 50.12
N ILE A 8 -8.93 -20.13 50.65
CA ILE A 8 -7.66 -19.38 50.61
C ILE A 8 -7.21 -19.12 49.18
N TYR A 9 -7.32 -20.12 48.30
CA TYR A 9 -7.03 -19.98 46.90
C TYR A 9 -7.89 -18.89 46.24
N LEU A 10 -9.20 -18.91 46.47
CA LEU A 10 -10.14 -17.96 45.89
C LEU A 10 -9.84 -16.53 46.36
N VAL A 11 -9.54 -16.34 47.63
CA VAL A 11 -9.13 -15.04 48.21
C VAL A 11 -7.81 -14.58 47.57
N ALA A 12 -6.83 -15.45 47.42
CA ALA A 12 -5.54 -15.12 46.82
C ALA A 12 -5.69 -14.73 45.34
N VAL A 13 -6.53 -15.46 44.57
CA VAL A 13 -6.84 -15.16 43.20
C VAL A 13 -7.54 -13.80 43.09
N LEU A 14 -8.57 -13.53 43.88
CA LEU A 14 -9.28 -12.25 43.88
C LEU A 14 -8.36 -11.06 44.21
N PHE A 15 -7.50 -11.24 45.22
CA PHE A 15 -6.55 -10.20 45.65
C PHE A 15 -5.49 -9.94 44.55
N GLY A 16 -4.94 -11.01 43.96
CA GLY A 16 -4.03 -10.93 42.83
C GLY A 16 -4.67 -10.23 41.62
N GLY A 17 -5.96 -10.50 41.35
CA GLY A 17 -6.74 -9.82 40.28
C GLY A 17 -6.87 -8.32 40.51
N MET A 18 -7.17 -7.95 41.76
CA MET A 18 -7.30 -6.54 42.11
C MET A 18 -5.97 -5.79 41.97
N ILE A 19 -4.86 -6.39 42.37
CA ILE A 19 -3.52 -5.82 42.20
C ILE A 19 -3.18 -5.68 40.72
N MET A 20 -3.40 -6.73 39.92
CA MET A 20 -3.17 -6.71 38.49
C MET A 20 -4.02 -5.63 37.80
N TRP A 21 -5.29 -5.56 38.15
CA TRP A 21 -6.20 -4.50 37.65
C TRP A 21 -5.65 -3.10 37.92
N TYR A 22 -5.19 -2.86 39.15
CA TYR A 22 -4.61 -1.58 39.58
C TYR A 22 -3.33 -1.26 38.82
N ILE A 23 -2.42 -2.22 38.67
CA ILE A 23 -1.16 -2.05 37.91
C ILE A 23 -1.47 -1.72 36.44
N VAL A 24 -2.32 -2.52 35.81
CA VAL A 24 -2.65 -2.33 34.38
C VAL A 24 -3.36 -1.00 34.16
N SER A 25 -4.32 -0.62 35.01
CA SER A 25 -5.03 0.64 34.89
C SER A 25 -4.08 1.84 35.03
N THR A 26 -3.12 1.77 35.97
CA THR A 26 -2.11 2.82 36.16
C THR A 26 -1.09 2.90 35.02
N VAL A 27 -0.65 1.78 34.47
CA VAL A 27 0.28 1.75 33.33
C VAL A 27 -0.39 2.30 32.06
N LEU A 28 -1.63 1.87 31.78
CA LEU A 28 -2.37 2.38 30.62
C LEU A 28 -2.65 3.89 30.74
N SER A 29 -3.11 4.37 31.90
CA SER A 29 -3.37 5.80 32.10
C SER A 29 -2.11 6.65 32.01
N ARG A 30 -0.95 6.14 32.46
CA ARG A 30 0.35 6.81 32.26
C ARG A 30 0.76 6.84 30.80
N ALA A 31 0.53 5.76 30.05
CA ALA A 31 0.80 5.71 28.62
C ALA A 31 -0.09 6.67 27.81
N GLU A 32 -1.37 6.78 28.18
CA GLU A 32 -2.30 7.76 27.60
C GLU A 32 -1.81 9.20 27.85
N ARG A 33 -1.43 9.54 29.05
CA ARG A 33 -0.92 10.89 29.42
C ARG A 33 0.37 11.24 28.67
N LYS A 34 1.35 10.33 28.64
CA LYS A 34 2.62 10.54 27.91
C LYS A 34 2.42 10.73 26.40
N LYS A 35 1.44 10.05 25.80
CA LYS A 35 1.12 10.25 24.38
C LYS A 35 0.37 11.57 24.14
N ALA A 36 -0.53 11.96 25.04
CA ALA A 36 -1.23 13.23 24.95
C ALA A 36 -0.26 14.41 25.11
N GLU A 37 0.70 14.34 26.02
CA GLU A 37 1.76 15.33 26.20
C GLU A 37 2.68 15.43 24.98
N ARG A 38 3.11 14.30 24.41
CA ARG A 38 3.92 14.29 23.16
C ARG A 38 3.20 14.91 21.97
N ILE A 39 1.89 14.81 21.89
CA ILE A 39 1.10 15.41 20.80
C ILE A 39 0.91 16.92 21.02
N GLN A 40 0.89 17.40 22.26
CA GLN A 40 0.91 18.83 22.55
C GLN A 40 2.28 19.45 22.27
N ASP A 41 3.36 18.71 22.41
CA ASP A 41 4.74 19.16 22.18
C ASP A 41 5.13 19.17 20.68
N ILE A 42 4.31 18.59 19.79
CA ILE A 42 4.46 18.63 18.32
C ILE A 42 4.35 20.08 17.75
N LYS A 43 4.25 21.10 18.57
CA LYS A 43 4.50 22.49 18.14
C LYS A 43 5.87 22.72 17.49
N ARG A 44 6.79 21.76 17.60
CA ARG A 44 8.19 21.84 17.15
C ARG A 44 8.52 21.10 15.86
N PHE A 45 7.60 20.27 15.34
CA PHE A 45 7.81 19.60 14.06
C PHE A 45 7.03 20.36 12.98
N GLU A 46 7.77 20.99 12.06
CA GLU A 46 7.18 21.46 10.81
C GLU A 46 6.49 20.28 10.12
N PRO A 47 5.20 20.42 9.78
CA PRO A 47 4.53 19.35 9.03
C PRO A 47 5.26 19.17 7.71
N VAL A 48 5.68 17.93 7.42
CA VAL A 48 6.11 17.55 6.08
C VAL A 48 5.02 18.08 5.13
N ARG A 49 5.38 19.01 4.25
CA ARG A 49 4.46 19.65 3.32
C ARG A 49 3.80 18.57 2.48
N SER A 50 2.63 18.14 2.88
CA SER A 50 1.77 17.40 1.96
C SER A 50 1.42 18.38 0.85
N GLY A 51 1.77 18.09 -0.40
CA GLY A 51 1.48 18.94 -1.54
C GLY A 51 -0.03 19.12 -1.84
N ALA A 52 -0.90 18.89 -0.85
CA ALA A 52 -2.35 19.03 -0.99
C ALA A 52 -2.75 20.51 -0.99
N PRO A 53 -3.55 20.98 -1.94
CA PRO A 53 -4.03 22.35 -2.00
C PRO A 53 -5.05 22.62 -0.88
N GLY A 54 -4.75 23.55 0.03
CA GLY A 54 -5.68 24.04 1.06
C GLY A 54 -5.02 24.48 2.36
N LYS A 55 -5.29 25.71 2.79
CA LYS A 55 -4.67 26.35 3.97
C LYS A 55 -5.14 25.83 5.35
N ASN A 56 -6.27 25.10 5.43
CA ASN A 56 -6.89 24.72 6.72
C ASN A 56 -6.79 23.21 7.04
N HIS A 57 -6.02 22.44 6.27
CA HIS A 57 -5.93 20.98 6.47
C HIS A 57 -5.17 20.58 7.74
N THR A 58 -4.26 21.41 8.25
CA THR A 58 -3.48 21.10 9.45
C THR A 58 -4.29 21.16 10.74
N GLU A 59 -5.21 22.10 10.88
CA GLU A 59 -6.08 22.20 12.08
C GLU A 59 -7.15 21.12 12.10
N ASN A 60 -7.78 20.85 10.97
CA ASN A 60 -8.78 19.78 10.85
C ASN A 60 -8.16 18.39 10.99
N ALA A 61 -6.97 18.16 10.43
CA ALA A 61 -6.21 16.93 10.61
C ALA A 61 -5.81 16.73 12.08
N ARG A 62 -5.45 17.82 12.77
CA ARG A 62 -5.07 17.80 14.19
C ARG A 62 -6.27 17.51 15.09
N ALA A 63 -7.41 18.15 14.84
CA ALA A 63 -8.65 17.89 15.57
C ALA A 63 -9.16 16.46 15.35
N SER A 64 -9.06 15.96 14.13
CA SER A 64 -9.43 14.58 13.77
C SER A 64 -8.48 13.54 14.38
N ALA A 65 -7.18 13.83 14.41
CA ALA A 65 -6.17 12.96 15.05
C ALA A 65 -6.39 12.87 16.57
N LEU A 66 -6.67 14.00 17.24
CA LEU A 66 -6.94 14.02 18.67
C LEU A 66 -8.25 13.29 19.04
N LYS A 67 -9.31 13.46 18.23
CA LYS A 67 -10.57 12.69 18.41
C LYS A 67 -10.38 11.21 18.16
N GLY A 68 -9.59 10.83 17.14
CA GLY A 68 -9.29 9.43 16.81
C GLY A 68 -8.47 8.71 17.87
N LEU A 69 -7.60 9.40 18.59
CA LEU A 69 -6.77 8.82 19.65
C LEU A 69 -7.61 8.45 20.87
N GLY A 70 -8.50 9.31 21.33
CA GLY A 70 -9.34 9.02 22.50
C GLY A 70 -10.22 7.78 22.30
N SER A 71 -10.79 7.60 21.12
CA SER A 71 -11.63 6.43 20.82
C SER A 71 -10.83 5.12 20.72
N ARG A 72 -9.66 5.15 20.09
CA ARG A 72 -8.79 3.96 19.92
C ARG A 72 -8.24 3.45 21.25
N PHE A 73 -7.81 4.34 22.15
CA PHE A 73 -7.35 3.97 23.48
C PHE A 73 -8.48 3.40 24.35
N SER A 74 -9.69 3.93 24.24
CA SER A 74 -10.87 3.41 24.94
C SER A 74 -11.20 1.98 24.51
N ILE A 75 -11.13 1.68 23.20
CA ILE A 75 -11.38 0.32 22.69
C ILE A 75 -10.29 -0.64 23.19
N ILE A 76 -9.02 -0.31 23.04
CA ILE A 76 -7.89 -1.15 23.49
C ILE A 76 -8.02 -1.44 24.98
N ARG A 77 -8.30 -0.41 25.78
CA ARG A 77 -8.49 -0.57 27.23
C ARG A 77 -9.63 -1.52 27.55
N ARG A 78 -10.79 -1.33 26.91
CA ARG A 78 -11.98 -2.17 27.14
C ARG A 78 -11.72 -3.61 26.75
N THR A 79 -11.11 -3.86 25.58
CA THR A 79 -10.77 -5.21 25.12
C THR A 79 -9.77 -5.90 26.04
N PHE A 80 -8.73 -5.20 26.47
CA PHE A 80 -7.73 -5.73 27.38
C PHE A 80 -8.33 -6.09 28.74
N PHE A 81 -9.19 -5.24 29.30
CA PHE A 81 -9.88 -5.51 30.56
C PHE A 81 -10.87 -6.67 30.43
N SER A 82 -11.61 -6.77 29.29
CA SER A 82 -12.48 -7.91 29.06
C SER A 82 -11.71 -9.22 29.00
N LEU A 83 -10.57 -9.25 28.32
CA LEU A 83 -9.69 -10.42 28.24
C LEU A 83 -9.15 -10.79 29.63
N LEU A 84 -8.71 -9.81 30.40
CA LEU A 84 -8.22 -9.99 31.75
C LEU A 84 -9.30 -10.59 32.68
N VAL A 85 -10.55 -10.10 32.61
CA VAL A 85 -11.69 -10.64 33.35
C VAL A 85 -11.95 -12.10 32.97
N VAL A 86 -11.90 -12.44 31.68
CA VAL A 86 -12.08 -13.82 31.20
C VAL A 86 -11.00 -14.73 31.76
N VAL A 87 -9.72 -14.34 31.71
CA VAL A 87 -8.60 -15.11 32.28
C VAL A 87 -8.80 -15.32 33.78
N TRP A 88 -9.17 -14.25 34.51
CA TRP A 88 -9.44 -14.35 35.96
C TRP A 88 -10.63 -15.24 36.29
N LEU A 89 -11.68 -15.19 35.50
CA LEU A 89 -12.86 -16.06 35.66
C LEU A 89 -12.46 -17.53 35.47
N VAL A 90 -11.65 -17.82 34.46
CA VAL A 90 -11.11 -19.18 34.25
C VAL A 90 -10.25 -19.63 35.44
N LEU A 91 -9.33 -18.77 35.91
CA LEU A 91 -8.50 -19.09 37.09
C LEU A 91 -9.34 -19.31 38.37
N ALA A 92 -10.36 -18.47 38.57
CA ALA A 92 -11.26 -18.61 39.72
C ALA A 92 -12.09 -19.91 39.68
N LEU A 93 -12.41 -20.42 38.52
CA LEU A 93 -13.16 -21.66 38.30
C LEU A 93 -12.30 -22.93 38.48
N LEU A 94 -10.96 -22.84 38.39
CA LEU A 94 -10.07 -24.01 38.43
C LEU A 94 -10.29 -24.93 39.63
N PRO A 95 -10.44 -24.45 40.89
CA PRO A 95 -10.66 -25.32 42.02
C PRO A 95 -11.98 -26.10 41.99
N PHE A 96 -13.00 -25.50 41.34
CA PHE A 96 -14.32 -26.16 41.19
C PHE A 96 -14.30 -27.25 40.11
N LEU A 97 -13.31 -27.23 39.22
CA LEU A 97 -13.09 -28.25 38.21
C LEU A 97 -12.45 -29.54 38.76
N GLY A 98 -12.04 -29.56 40.04
CA GLY A 98 -11.45 -30.73 40.69
C GLY A 98 -12.36 -31.97 40.76
N GLY A 99 -13.67 -31.81 40.56
CA GLY A 99 -14.64 -32.90 40.42
C GLY A 99 -14.78 -33.46 38.99
N PHE A 100 -14.18 -32.80 37.98
CA PHE A 100 -14.22 -33.26 36.59
C PHE A 100 -13.13 -34.30 36.32
N PRO A 101 -13.42 -35.31 35.47
CA PRO A 101 -12.40 -36.25 35.04
C PRO A 101 -11.24 -35.50 34.36
N LYS A 102 -10.01 -35.71 34.86
CA LYS A 102 -8.80 -35.02 34.34
C LYS A 102 -8.63 -35.17 32.82
N ASN A 103 -9.06 -36.32 32.29
CA ASN A 103 -9.01 -36.59 30.86
C ASN A 103 -9.91 -35.67 30.04
N LEU A 104 -11.11 -35.34 30.52
CA LEU A 104 -12.02 -34.40 29.87
C LEU A 104 -11.45 -32.97 29.91
N LEU A 105 -10.90 -32.55 31.04
CA LEU A 105 -10.31 -31.24 31.20
C LEU A 105 -9.12 -31.03 30.23
N SER A 106 -8.26 -32.05 30.07
CA SER A 106 -7.14 -31.97 29.11
C SER A 106 -7.63 -31.95 27.65
N VAL A 107 -8.65 -32.72 27.29
CA VAL A 107 -9.23 -32.73 25.94
C VAL A 107 -9.86 -31.37 25.60
N PHE A 108 -10.69 -30.82 26.49
CA PHE A 108 -11.30 -29.50 26.26
C PHE A 108 -10.26 -28.38 26.27
N GLY A 109 -9.24 -28.45 27.12
CA GLY A 109 -8.13 -27.51 27.15
C GLY A 109 -7.33 -27.53 25.85
N ALA A 110 -6.99 -28.71 25.35
CA ALA A 110 -6.28 -28.88 24.09
C ALA A 110 -7.12 -28.41 22.88
N ALA A 111 -8.40 -28.80 22.82
CA ALA A 111 -9.31 -28.33 21.76
C ALA A 111 -9.46 -26.82 21.79
N GLY A 112 -9.64 -26.21 22.97
CA GLY A 112 -9.73 -24.76 23.11
C GLY A 112 -8.46 -24.04 22.66
N ALA A 113 -7.27 -24.57 23.04
CA ALA A 113 -5.99 -24.02 22.61
C ALA A 113 -5.81 -24.05 21.09
N VAL A 114 -6.20 -25.16 20.44
CA VAL A 114 -6.16 -25.29 18.96
C VAL A 114 -7.10 -24.27 18.31
N LEU A 115 -8.33 -24.15 18.80
CA LEU A 115 -9.29 -23.17 18.27
C LEU A 115 -8.78 -21.73 18.38
N VAL A 116 -8.23 -21.35 19.53
CA VAL A 116 -7.62 -20.03 19.74
C VAL A 116 -6.42 -19.83 18.82
N GLY A 117 -5.57 -20.84 18.65
CA GLY A 117 -4.42 -20.79 17.75
C GLY A 117 -4.84 -20.55 16.29
N ILE A 118 -5.85 -21.28 15.82
CA ILE A 118 -6.40 -21.10 14.45
C ILE A 118 -7.00 -19.68 14.30
N ALA A 119 -7.77 -19.22 15.30
CA ALA A 119 -8.39 -17.89 15.26
C ALA A 119 -7.34 -16.75 15.29
N ALA A 120 -6.22 -16.93 16.00
CA ALA A 120 -5.13 -15.97 16.11
C ALA A 120 -4.18 -15.98 14.90
N ARG A 121 -4.19 -17.03 14.07
CA ARG A 121 -3.27 -17.24 12.95
C ARG A 121 -3.16 -16.02 12.02
N PRO A 122 -4.26 -15.43 11.51
CA PRO A 122 -4.15 -14.29 10.56
C PRO A 122 -3.46 -13.08 11.20
N LEU A 123 -3.66 -12.84 12.49
CA LEU A 123 -3.00 -11.76 13.20
C LEU A 123 -1.49 -12.00 13.32
N LEU A 124 -1.10 -13.22 13.75
CA LEU A 124 0.30 -13.59 13.88
C LEU A 124 1.03 -13.57 12.55
N GLU A 125 0.43 -14.09 11.48
CA GLU A 125 0.99 -14.03 10.12
C GLU A 125 1.29 -12.59 9.70
N ASN A 126 0.36 -11.66 9.92
CA ASN A 126 0.56 -10.26 9.57
C ASN A 126 1.64 -9.58 10.42
N VAL A 127 1.70 -9.87 11.72
CA VAL A 127 2.72 -9.30 12.60
C VAL A 127 4.11 -9.80 12.22
N ILE A 128 4.28 -11.11 12.02
CA ILE A 128 5.54 -11.70 11.58
C ILE A 128 5.95 -11.12 10.21
N ALA A 129 5.02 -11.06 9.27
CA ALA A 129 5.25 -10.47 7.96
C ALA A 129 5.67 -9.00 8.06
N GLY A 130 5.04 -8.20 8.94
CA GLY A 130 5.40 -6.80 9.17
C GLY A 130 6.85 -6.64 9.66
N TYR A 131 7.29 -7.51 10.56
CA TYR A 131 8.71 -7.56 10.95
C TYR A 131 9.61 -7.90 9.77
N VAL A 132 9.28 -8.95 9.02
CA VAL A 132 10.08 -9.37 7.85
C VAL A 132 10.17 -8.25 6.82
N VAL A 133 9.05 -7.63 6.45
CA VAL A 133 9.01 -6.49 5.50
C VAL A 133 9.91 -5.35 5.98
N THR A 134 9.84 -5.00 7.28
CA THR A 134 10.61 -3.90 7.85
C THR A 134 12.11 -4.19 7.89
N PHE A 135 12.52 -5.41 8.25
CA PHE A 135 13.95 -5.77 8.43
C PHE A 135 14.61 -6.29 7.16
N SER A 136 13.87 -6.83 6.19
CA SER A 136 14.43 -7.36 4.94
C SER A 136 14.95 -6.28 3.99
N ASN A 137 14.60 -5.02 4.23
CA ASN A 137 14.90 -3.89 3.35
C ASN A 137 14.36 -4.04 1.91
N GLN A 138 13.42 -4.96 1.69
CA GLN A 138 12.77 -5.11 0.39
C GLN A 138 11.86 -3.93 0.06
N PHE A 139 11.15 -3.43 1.07
CA PHE A 139 10.24 -2.29 0.95
C PHE A 139 10.56 -1.27 2.03
N ARG A 140 10.58 0.01 1.65
CA ARG A 140 10.80 1.13 2.57
C ARG A 140 9.70 2.16 2.41
N THR A 141 9.43 2.90 3.48
CA THR A 141 8.57 4.09 3.37
C THR A 141 9.20 5.08 2.38
N GLY A 142 8.40 5.52 1.42
CA GLY A 142 8.85 6.35 0.29
C GLY A 142 9.08 5.58 -1.01
N ASP A 143 9.17 4.25 -0.99
CA ASP A 143 9.30 3.46 -2.21
C ASP A 143 8.01 3.49 -3.03
N THR A 144 8.17 3.56 -4.35
CA THR A 144 7.05 3.44 -5.29
C THR A 144 7.00 2.03 -5.85
N ILE A 145 5.84 1.41 -5.73
CA ILE A 145 5.60 0.03 -6.14
C ILE A 145 4.30 -0.10 -6.94
N LEU A 146 4.23 -1.15 -7.74
CA LEU A 146 3.01 -1.64 -8.35
C LEU A 146 2.69 -3.00 -7.73
N ILE A 147 1.54 -3.12 -7.11
CA ILE A 147 1.02 -4.36 -6.50
C ILE A 147 -0.48 -4.46 -6.76
N ASP A 148 -0.97 -5.63 -7.19
CA ASP A 148 -2.40 -5.84 -7.52
C ASP A 148 -2.94 -4.74 -8.48
N ASP A 149 -2.16 -4.32 -9.49
CA ASP A 149 -2.45 -3.25 -10.45
C ASP A 149 -2.58 -1.84 -9.84
N TYR A 150 -2.31 -1.69 -8.55
CA TYR A 150 -2.25 -0.40 -7.89
C TYR A 150 -0.82 0.15 -7.88
N TYR A 151 -0.64 1.28 -8.55
CA TYR A 151 0.61 2.02 -8.57
C TYR A 151 0.59 3.12 -7.51
N GLY A 152 1.57 3.11 -6.60
CA GLY A 152 1.62 4.09 -5.52
C GLY A 152 2.91 4.05 -4.71
N THR A 153 3.01 4.98 -3.76
CA THR A 153 4.17 5.11 -2.86
C THR A 153 3.81 4.61 -1.47
N ILE A 154 4.68 3.81 -0.88
CA ILE A 154 4.54 3.33 0.51
C ILE A 154 4.59 4.53 1.46
N GLU A 155 3.46 4.82 2.10
CA GLU A 155 3.32 5.93 3.05
C GLU A 155 3.71 5.50 4.47
N ASP A 156 3.32 4.29 4.88
CA ASP A 156 3.60 3.77 6.22
C ASP A 156 3.59 2.24 6.22
N ILE A 157 4.43 1.65 7.08
CA ILE A 157 4.49 0.20 7.34
C ILE A 157 4.19 -0.02 8.82
N THR A 158 2.98 -0.49 9.11
CA THR A 158 2.55 -0.82 10.48
C THR A 158 2.83 -2.30 10.78
N PRO A 159 2.73 -2.76 12.03
CA PRO A 159 2.95 -4.18 12.35
C PRO A 159 2.03 -5.16 11.62
N ILE A 160 0.84 -4.76 11.21
CA ILE A 160 -0.15 -5.66 10.61
C ILE A 160 -0.52 -5.34 9.16
N HIS A 161 -0.25 -4.12 8.69
CA HIS A 161 -0.56 -3.70 7.32
C HIS A 161 0.40 -2.62 6.83
N THR A 162 0.56 -2.54 5.53
CA THR A 162 1.28 -1.49 4.80
C THR A 162 0.29 -0.57 4.12
N VAL A 163 0.51 0.74 4.21
CA VAL A 163 -0.33 1.77 3.58
C VAL A 163 0.39 2.31 2.35
N ILE A 164 -0.24 2.20 1.19
CA ILE A 164 0.26 2.69 -0.09
C ILE A 164 -0.60 3.87 -0.53
N LYS A 165 0.02 5.03 -0.70
CA LYS A 165 -0.63 6.22 -1.24
C LYS A 165 -0.61 6.14 -2.76
N LEU A 166 -1.79 6.04 -3.38
CA LEU A 166 -1.94 6.03 -4.82
C LEU A 166 -1.77 7.43 -5.41
N TRP A 167 -1.60 7.52 -6.72
CA TRP A 167 -1.42 8.79 -7.45
C TRP A 167 -2.62 9.74 -7.31
N ASP A 168 -3.84 9.20 -7.09
CA ASP A 168 -5.09 9.94 -6.89
C ASP A 168 -5.39 10.26 -5.41
N TRP A 169 -4.38 10.14 -4.53
CA TRP A 169 -4.44 10.37 -3.09
C TRP A 169 -5.27 9.35 -2.30
N ARG A 170 -5.82 8.32 -2.90
CA ARG A 170 -6.40 7.19 -2.16
C ARG A 170 -5.30 6.40 -1.44
N ARG A 171 -5.68 5.75 -0.35
CA ARG A 171 -4.79 4.85 0.41
C ARG A 171 -5.23 3.42 0.15
N TYR A 172 -4.34 2.64 -0.40
CA TYR A 172 -4.50 1.21 -0.55
C TYR A 172 -3.83 0.53 0.65
N VAL A 173 -4.64 -0.14 1.50
CA VAL A 173 -4.17 -0.78 2.73
C VAL A 173 -4.02 -2.27 2.47
N VAL A 174 -2.80 -2.77 2.56
CA VAL A 174 -2.45 -4.15 2.25
C VAL A 174 -2.01 -4.85 3.52
N PRO A 175 -2.59 -6.01 3.90
CA PRO A 175 -2.08 -6.84 4.99
C PRO A 175 -0.61 -7.22 4.72
N ASN A 176 0.25 -7.18 5.75
CA ASN A 176 1.67 -7.43 5.55
C ASN A 176 1.97 -8.85 5.03
N SER A 177 1.16 -9.84 5.39
CA SER A 177 1.28 -11.20 4.85
C SER A 177 1.13 -11.23 3.33
N ARG A 178 0.26 -10.37 2.74
CA ARG A 178 0.13 -10.23 1.30
C ARG A 178 1.31 -9.53 0.67
N MET A 179 1.93 -8.56 1.36
CA MET A 179 3.15 -7.89 0.87
C MET A 179 4.32 -8.87 0.66
N LEU A 180 4.40 -9.95 1.46
CA LEU A 180 5.43 -10.98 1.32
C LEU A 180 5.10 -12.06 0.29
N THR A 181 3.83 -12.31 0.02
CA THR A 181 3.39 -13.42 -0.85
C THR A 181 3.01 -12.99 -2.24
N LYS A 182 2.73 -11.70 -2.45
CA LYS A 182 2.36 -11.14 -3.76
C LYS A 182 3.59 -10.66 -4.51
N GLU A 183 3.54 -10.81 -5.82
CA GLU A 183 4.50 -10.19 -6.72
C GLU A 183 4.29 -8.68 -6.74
N ALA A 184 5.38 -7.94 -6.63
CA ALA A 184 5.37 -6.48 -6.71
C ALA A 184 6.48 -6.00 -7.63
N VAL A 185 6.18 -5.02 -8.49
CA VAL A 185 7.20 -4.32 -9.28
C VAL A 185 7.66 -3.11 -8.50
N HIS A 186 8.97 -3.04 -8.26
CA HIS A 186 9.60 -1.97 -7.50
C HIS A 186 10.16 -0.91 -8.45
N TYR A 187 9.64 0.31 -8.34
CA TYR A 187 10.05 1.44 -9.19
C TYR A 187 11.12 2.34 -8.57
N SER A 188 11.33 2.26 -7.25
CA SER A 188 12.37 3.01 -6.55
C SER A 188 13.62 2.15 -6.47
N ASN A 189 14.58 2.34 -7.38
CA ASN A 189 15.85 1.65 -7.35
C ASN A 189 16.85 2.41 -6.47
N LYS A 190 17.81 1.66 -5.91
CA LYS A 190 18.93 2.24 -5.12
C LYS A 190 19.77 3.25 -5.91
N GLU A 191 19.84 3.10 -7.22
CA GLU A 191 20.58 3.98 -8.14
C GLU A 191 19.80 5.26 -8.48
N GLY A 192 18.51 5.34 -8.13
CA GLY A 192 17.69 6.53 -8.35
C GLY A 192 17.40 6.85 -9.81
N LEU A 193 17.72 5.95 -10.76
CA LEU A 193 17.48 6.11 -12.18
C LEU A 193 16.41 5.13 -12.66
N LEU A 194 15.49 5.61 -13.48
CA LEU A 194 14.40 4.84 -14.05
C LEU A 194 14.19 5.21 -15.51
N TRP A 195 13.95 4.21 -16.36
CA TRP A 195 13.51 4.46 -17.72
C TRP A 195 12.01 4.80 -17.73
N ALA A 196 11.73 6.01 -18.23
CA ALA A 196 10.39 6.38 -18.63
C ALA A 196 10.16 5.91 -20.05
N LEU A 197 9.33 4.91 -20.24
CA LEU A 197 8.98 4.35 -21.52
C LEU A 197 7.67 4.97 -22.03
N LEU A 198 7.72 5.66 -23.15
CA LEU A 198 6.58 6.19 -23.87
C LEU A 198 6.31 5.31 -25.09
N LYS A 199 5.11 4.77 -25.20
CA LYS A 199 4.65 3.96 -26.32
C LYS A 199 3.64 4.77 -27.13
N PHE A 200 3.79 4.77 -28.44
CA PHE A 200 2.85 5.43 -29.35
C PHE A 200 2.84 4.74 -30.72
N ASN A 201 1.82 4.98 -31.48
CA ASN A 201 1.63 4.35 -32.78
C ASN A 201 1.66 5.40 -33.88
N VAL A 202 2.18 5.02 -35.05
CA VAL A 202 2.16 5.83 -36.25
C VAL A 202 1.67 5.00 -37.43
N SER A 203 1.06 5.66 -38.40
CA SER A 203 0.63 5.04 -39.66
C SER A 203 1.81 4.51 -40.48
N TYR A 204 1.59 3.50 -41.30
CA TYR A 204 2.59 2.98 -42.25
C TYR A 204 3.02 4.00 -43.32
N ASP A 205 2.19 5.03 -43.59
CA ASP A 205 2.49 6.11 -44.52
C ASP A 205 3.45 7.15 -43.92
N ALA A 206 3.71 7.10 -42.62
CA ALA A 206 4.58 8.03 -41.93
C ALA A 206 6.04 7.80 -42.30
N ASP A 207 6.79 8.88 -42.47
CA ASP A 207 8.24 8.86 -42.55
C ASP A 207 8.81 8.54 -41.16
N LEU A 208 9.27 7.30 -40.96
CA LEU A 208 9.76 6.80 -39.68
C LEU A 208 11.05 7.50 -39.23
N ASP A 209 11.90 7.95 -40.14
CA ASP A 209 13.10 8.71 -39.79
C ASP A 209 12.73 10.08 -39.23
N ARG A 210 11.68 10.69 -39.80
CA ARG A 210 11.13 11.96 -39.29
C ARG A 210 10.46 11.78 -37.93
N VAL A 211 9.72 10.68 -37.73
CA VAL A 211 9.11 10.30 -36.43
C VAL A 211 10.19 10.14 -35.35
N GLU A 212 11.28 9.42 -35.67
CA GLU A 212 12.41 9.25 -34.78
C GLU A 212 13.04 10.59 -34.40
N ALA A 213 13.32 11.45 -35.37
CA ALA A 213 13.90 12.78 -35.14
C ALA A 213 13.00 13.63 -34.20
N ILE A 214 11.68 13.67 -34.46
CA ILE A 214 10.72 14.38 -33.58
C ILE A 214 10.72 13.81 -32.16
N ALA A 215 10.74 12.48 -32.05
CA ALA A 215 10.68 11.80 -30.75
C ALA A 215 11.94 12.08 -29.92
N ILE A 216 13.12 11.92 -30.51
CA ILE A 216 14.42 12.16 -29.85
C ILE A 216 14.56 13.62 -29.44
N GLU A 217 14.31 14.56 -30.36
CA GLU A 217 14.34 16.01 -30.10
C GLU A 217 13.43 16.36 -28.92
N THR A 218 12.16 15.91 -28.97
CA THR A 218 11.18 16.21 -27.92
C THR A 218 11.55 15.61 -26.58
N GLY A 219 12.10 14.39 -26.58
CA GLY A 219 12.57 13.74 -25.37
C GLY A 219 13.80 14.44 -24.76
N THR A 220 14.69 14.97 -25.61
CA THR A 220 15.90 15.71 -25.18
C THR A 220 15.55 17.06 -24.56
N GLU A 221 14.53 17.74 -25.06
CA GLU A 221 14.08 19.05 -24.57
C GLU A 221 13.40 19.00 -23.18
N SER A 222 12.98 17.82 -22.71
CA SER A 222 12.23 17.72 -21.46
C SER A 222 13.08 18.01 -20.24
N ALA A 223 12.56 18.84 -19.32
CA ALA A 223 13.18 19.20 -18.06
C ALA A 223 13.23 18.03 -17.04
N PHE A 224 12.43 16.98 -17.24
CA PHE A 224 12.39 15.80 -16.37
C PHE A 224 13.40 14.72 -16.78
N ARG A 225 14.06 14.89 -17.93
CA ARG A 225 15.13 14.00 -18.37
C ARG A 225 16.36 14.15 -17.47
N THR A 226 17.02 13.05 -17.20
CA THR A 226 18.29 13.04 -16.46
C THR A 226 19.29 12.11 -17.13
N GLY A 227 20.58 12.30 -16.83
CA GLY A 227 21.66 11.53 -17.43
C GLY A 227 22.17 12.11 -18.74
N ASP A 228 23.33 11.59 -19.16
CA ASP A 228 24.07 12.06 -20.34
C ASP A 228 23.67 11.29 -21.62
N GLU A 229 22.91 10.19 -21.48
CA GLU A 229 22.44 9.41 -22.62
C GLU A 229 21.23 10.07 -23.28
N ASP A 230 21.27 10.14 -24.61
CA ASP A 230 20.13 10.61 -25.39
C ASP A 230 18.96 9.65 -25.33
N PRO A 231 17.70 10.15 -25.52
CA PRO A 231 16.54 9.29 -25.64
C PRO A 231 16.74 8.22 -26.70
N LYS A 232 16.29 6.98 -26.42
CA LYS A 232 16.39 5.86 -27.35
C LYS A 232 15.04 5.59 -27.99
N PHE A 233 15.03 5.55 -29.31
CA PHE A 233 13.86 5.25 -30.11
C PHE A 233 13.95 3.83 -30.67
N TRP A 234 12.83 3.12 -30.69
CA TRP A 234 12.70 1.77 -31.25
C TRP A 234 11.36 1.56 -31.93
N ILE A 235 11.38 0.83 -33.03
CA ILE A 235 10.21 0.25 -33.65
C ILE A 235 10.04 -1.15 -33.05
N MET A 236 8.97 -1.36 -32.25
CA MET A 236 8.79 -2.57 -31.48
C MET A 236 7.72 -3.51 -32.02
N GLY A 237 6.82 -3.02 -32.84
CA GLY A 237 5.74 -3.83 -33.39
C GLY A 237 5.22 -3.28 -34.71
N MET A 238 4.78 -4.20 -35.56
CA MET A 238 4.08 -3.89 -36.81
C MET A 238 2.67 -4.51 -36.71
N GLY A 239 1.68 -3.67 -36.42
CA GLY A 239 0.28 -4.05 -36.35
C GLY A 239 -0.38 -4.07 -37.72
N ARG A 240 -1.68 -4.32 -37.78
CA ARG A 240 -2.44 -4.28 -39.05
C ARG A 240 -2.59 -2.88 -39.63
N GLU A 241 -2.62 -1.86 -38.78
CA GLU A 241 -3.04 -0.51 -39.09
C GLU A 241 -1.99 0.54 -38.73
N SER A 242 -0.98 0.14 -37.95
CA SER A 242 0.03 1.06 -37.41
C SER A 242 1.31 0.34 -37.00
N VAL A 243 2.36 1.13 -36.91
CA VAL A 243 3.68 0.76 -36.39
C VAL A 243 3.76 1.22 -34.94
N GLU A 244 4.10 0.33 -34.04
CA GLU A 244 4.31 0.65 -32.61
C GLU A 244 5.74 1.13 -32.38
N CYS A 245 5.86 2.37 -31.90
CA CYS A 245 7.12 3.03 -31.58
C CYS A 245 7.25 3.22 -30.08
N TRP A 246 8.47 3.01 -29.58
CA TRP A 246 8.83 3.21 -28.18
C TRP A 246 9.93 4.24 -28.06
N LEU A 247 9.75 5.17 -27.13
CA LEU A 247 10.77 6.15 -26.74
C LEU A 247 11.13 5.94 -25.28
N ALA A 248 12.40 5.66 -24.98
CA ALA A 248 12.91 5.49 -23.63
C ALA A 248 13.77 6.68 -23.23
N MET A 249 13.53 7.19 -22.04
CA MET A 249 14.22 8.36 -21.47
C MET A 249 14.59 8.11 -20.02
N TRP A 250 15.82 8.48 -19.62
CA TRP A 250 16.25 8.38 -18.24
C TRP A 250 15.63 9.47 -17.36
N THR A 251 15.19 9.09 -16.15
CA THR A 251 14.59 9.98 -15.15
C THR A 251 15.08 9.64 -13.75
N LYS A 252 15.00 10.61 -12.82
CA LYS A 252 15.45 10.44 -11.43
C LYS A 252 14.51 9.62 -10.56
N GLY A 253 13.32 9.28 -11.04
CA GLY A 253 12.40 8.50 -10.23
C GLY A 253 11.00 8.40 -10.82
N PRO A 254 10.10 7.71 -10.10
CA PRO A 254 8.76 7.38 -10.61
C PRO A 254 7.89 8.60 -10.95
N LEU A 255 8.00 9.68 -10.18
CA LEU A 255 7.24 10.90 -10.41
C LEU A 255 7.70 11.62 -11.69
N ASP A 256 9.02 11.73 -11.87
CA ASP A 256 9.60 12.32 -13.09
C ASP A 256 9.31 11.43 -14.29
N ALA A 257 9.34 10.10 -14.15
CA ALA A 257 8.96 9.17 -15.21
C ALA A 257 7.50 9.31 -15.64
N TRP A 258 6.61 9.61 -14.73
CA TRP A 258 5.22 9.92 -15.06
C TRP A 258 5.11 11.27 -15.77
N SER A 259 5.78 12.29 -15.25
CA SER A 259 5.74 13.68 -15.76
C SER A 259 6.31 13.76 -17.17
N ILE A 260 7.48 13.15 -17.42
CA ILE A 260 8.12 13.16 -18.74
C ILE A 260 7.25 12.45 -19.78
N ARG A 261 6.60 11.32 -19.43
CA ARG A 261 5.69 10.64 -20.36
C ARG A 261 4.51 11.52 -20.77
N ALA A 262 3.92 12.23 -19.81
CA ALA A 262 2.79 13.12 -20.07
C ALA A 262 3.21 14.34 -20.92
N GLU A 263 4.34 14.97 -20.58
CA GLU A 263 4.87 16.14 -21.29
C GLU A 263 5.31 15.78 -22.71
N VAL A 264 6.21 14.82 -22.85
CA VAL A 264 6.79 14.41 -24.13
C VAL A 264 5.72 13.79 -25.03
N GLY A 265 4.84 12.95 -24.50
CA GLY A 265 3.73 12.38 -25.26
C GLY A 265 2.80 13.45 -25.84
N GLY A 266 2.45 14.46 -25.02
CA GLY A 266 1.67 15.60 -25.50
C GLY A 266 2.39 16.45 -26.54
N ASN A 267 3.71 16.65 -26.38
CA ASN A 267 4.51 17.42 -27.35
C ASN A 267 4.69 16.67 -28.66
N ILE A 268 5.00 15.35 -28.61
CA ILE A 268 5.09 14.50 -29.80
C ILE A 268 3.77 14.54 -30.58
N ALA A 269 2.64 14.32 -29.89
CA ALA A 269 1.33 14.34 -30.55
C ALA A 269 1.06 15.68 -31.26
N ARG A 270 1.44 16.82 -30.67
CA ARG A 270 1.29 18.15 -31.29
C ARG A 270 2.24 18.37 -32.46
N LYS A 271 3.52 17.96 -32.36
CA LYS A 271 4.50 18.08 -33.45
C LYS A 271 4.08 17.19 -34.64
N MET A 272 3.71 15.93 -34.39
CA MET A 272 3.24 15.00 -35.44
C MET A 272 1.98 15.50 -36.14
N SER A 273 1.00 15.99 -35.37
CA SER A 273 -0.23 16.55 -35.97
C SER A 273 0.04 17.74 -36.89
N LYS A 274 1.01 18.60 -36.55
CA LYS A 274 1.41 19.75 -37.41
C LYS A 274 2.08 19.30 -38.71
N GLU A 275 2.76 18.19 -38.70
CA GLU A 275 3.44 17.61 -39.84
C GLU A 275 2.56 16.62 -40.63
N GLY A 276 1.29 16.46 -40.25
CA GLY A 276 0.35 15.56 -40.93
C GLY A 276 0.63 14.07 -40.68
N ILE A 277 1.44 13.73 -39.67
CA ILE A 277 1.73 12.35 -39.29
C ILE A 277 0.56 11.82 -38.45
N HIS A 278 -0.08 10.76 -38.92
CA HIS A 278 -1.25 10.14 -38.29
C HIS A 278 -0.86 8.92 -37.48
N SER A 279 -1.67 8.56 -36.49
CA SER A 279 -1.44 7.39 -35.62
C SER A 279 -1.83 6.07 -36.27
N HIS A 280 -2.73 6.09 -37.24
CA HIS A 280 -3.20 4.94 -38.02
C HIS A 280 -3.79 5.39 -39.36
N SER A 281 -3.86 4.47 -40.34
CA SER A 281 -4.55 4.67 -41.60
C SER A 281 -5.41 3.46 -41.93
N TYR A 282 -6.54 3.71 -42.58
CA TYR A 282 -7.42 2.67 -43.12
C TYR A 282 -7.49 2.75 -44.61
N GLU A 283 -7.18 1.67 -45.31
CA GLU A 283 -7.39 1.54 -46.72
C GLU A 283 -8.79 0.96 -46.97
N ILE A 284 -9.70 1.80 -47.51
CA ILE A 284 -11.05 1.35 -47.88
C ILE A 284 -11.06 1.10 -49.41
N ARG A 285 -11.06 -0.18 -49.80
CA ARG A 285 -11.33 -0.56 -51.18
C ARG A 285 -12.83 -0.53 -51.43
N GLN A 286 -13.30 0.46 -52.19
CA GLN A 286 -14.63 0.41 -52.77
C GLN A 286 -14.60 -0.48 -54.02
N GLU A 287 -15.25 -1.66 -53.96
CA GLU A 287 -15.52 -2.40 -55.20
C GLU A 287 -16.47 -1.56 -56.05
N ALA A 288 -16.04 -1.27 -57.29
CA ALA A 288 -16.92 -0.62 -58.26
C ALA A 288 -18.17 -1.50 -58.46
N PRO A 289 -19.37 -0.89 -58.50
CA PRO A 289 -20.57 -1.67 -58.76
C PRO A 289 -20.43 -2.40 -60.11
N ALA A 290 -20.70 -3.72 -60.07
CA ALA A 290 -20.65 -4.54 -61.29
C ALA A 290 -21.52 -3.91 -62.38
N ALA A 291 -20.89 -3.69 -63.54
CA ALA A 291 -21.61 -3.14 -64.69
C ALA A 291 -22.85 -4.01 -64.98
N PRO A 292 -24.03 -3.41 -65.25
CA PRO A 292 -25.24 -4.18 -65.53
C PRO A 292 -25.00 -5.05 -66.78
N THR A 293 -25.11 -6.35 -66.63
CA THR A 293 -25.06 -7.33 -67.72
C THR A 293 -26.24 -6.98 -68.66
N MET A 294 -25.96 -6.41 -69.82
CA MET A 294 -26.98 -6.25 -70.87
C MET A 294 -27.37 -7.64 -71.35
N ALA A 295 -28.54 -8.08 -70.94
CA ALA A 295 -29.16 -9.27 -71.52
C ALA A 295 -29.49 -8.97 -72.98
N GLN A 296 -28.92 -9.79 -73.89
CA GLN A 296 -29.32 -9.89 -75.30
C GLN A 296 -30.55 -10.73 -75.44
#